data_7cc74a4239700da8c940de302214332e
#
_entry.id   7cc74a4239700da8c940de302214332e
#
_cell.length_a   1.000
_cell.length_b   1.000
_cell.length_c   1.000
_cell.angle_alpha   90.00
_cell.angle_beta   90.00
_cell.angle_gamma   90.00
#
_symmetry.space_group_name_H-M   'P 1'
#
loop_
_entity.id
_entity.type
_entity.pdbx_description
1 polymer ?
#
loop_
_entity_poly.entity_id
_entity_poly.type
_entity_poly.pdbx_seq_one_letter_code
_entity_poly.pdbx_strand_id
1 'polypeptide(L)'
;IERTRKSKAYTTEHRPHLADPRVVNGFRPLLKEIIYQIVVDRSQGSRLWDIDGNEYIDALNGFGMNLFGWQPKFVLDAVKAQLDRGYEIGPQHVLAGEVARKVCEVTGFDRAGLCNTGSEAVMGAIRIARTVTGRNTLVIFTGSYHGIFDEVIVRGTVTKSCITAKAIRSWPLRCKCVAVPKPKPRRRRMARPSRQPDEP
;
A
#
# COMPACT_ATOMS: atom_id res chain seq x y z
N ILE A 1 17.13 7.80 -23.45
CA ILE A 1 16.79 9.21 -23.20
C ILE A 1 16.10 9.83 -24.43
N GLU A 2 16.60 9.63 -25.64
CA GLU A 2 16.02 10.26 -26.85
C GLU A 2 14.55 9.86 -27.08
N ARG A 3 14.22 8.58 -26.92
CA ARG A 3 12.87 8.06 -27.10
C ARG A 3 11.87 8.51 -26.02
N THR A 4 12.35 9.05 -24.89
CA THR A 4 11.52 9.41 -23.72
C THR A 4 11.84 10.83 -23.25
N ARG A 5 12.11 11.72 -24.22
CA ARG A 5 12.56 13.09 -23.98
C ARG A 5 11.51 13.94 -23.28
N LYS A 6 10.24 13.79 -23.66
CA LYS A 6 9.13 14.52 -23.04
C LYS A 6 8.89 14.05 -21.61
N SER A 7 8.94 12.72 -21.35
CA SER A 7 8.82 12.17 -19.99
C SER A 7 9.94 12.68 -19.07
N LYS A 8 11.17 12.81 -19.59
CA LYS A 8 12.29 13.41 -18.83
C LYS A 8 12.05 14.88 -18.54
N ALA A 9 11.63 15.66 -19.54
CA ALA A 9 11.32 17.10 -19.41
C ALA A 9 10.20 17.32 -18.38
N TYR A 10 9.11 16.58 -18.49
CA TYR A 10 7.99 16.62 -17.55
C TYR A 10 8.44 16.35 -16.10
N THR A 11 9.24 15.30 -15.90
CA THR A 11 9.78 14.98 -14.56
C THR A 11 10.66 16.12 -14.02
N THR A 12 11.46 16.75 -14.87
CA THR A 12 12.34 17.86 -14.46
C THR A 12 11.52 19.09 -14.06
N GLU A 13 10.52 19.45 -14.84
CA GLU A 13 9.62 20.58 -14.60
C GLU A 13 8.83 20.43 -13.29
N HIS A 14 8.26 19.23 -13.06
CA HIS A 14 7.37 19.01 -11.91
C HIS A 14 8.10 18.55 -10.63
N ARG A 15 9.37 18.20 -10.70
CA ARG A 15 10.16 17.76 -9.53
C ARG A 15 10.13 18.72 -8.33
N PRO A 16 10.07 20.07 -8.49
CA PRO A 16 9.95 20.97 -7.35
C PRO A 16 8.65 20.81 -6.55
N HIS A 17 7.61 20.28 -7.18
CA HIS A 17 6.26 20.20 -6.61
C HIS A 17 5.79 18.75 -6.39
N LEU A 18 6.33 17.79 -7.17
CA LEU A 18 5.94 16.38 -7.12
C LEU A 18 7.03 15.53 -6.46
N ALA A 19 6.79 15.08 -5.23
CA ALA A 19 7.62 14.09 -4.56
C ALA A 19 7.21 12.66 -4.99
N ASP A 20 7.89 12.11 -6.01
CA ASP A 20 7.63 10.73 -6.43
C ASP A 20 8.53 9.75 -5.65
N PRO A 21 7.96 8.94 -4.75
CA PRO A 21 8.74 8.00 -3.92
C PRO A 21 9.45 6.92 -4.75
N ARG A 22 8.96 6.60 -5.94
CA ARG A 22 9.59 5.62 -6.83
C ARG A 22 10.90 6.11 -7.41
N VAL A 23 10.95 7.40 -7.75
CA VAL A 23 12.19 8.05 -8.20
C VAL A 23 13.19 8.15 -7.05
N VAL A 24 12.73 8.53 -5.86
CA VAL A 24 13.58 8.67 -4.66
C VAL A 24 14.18 7.33 -4.25
N ASN A 25 13.39 6.26 -4.21
CA ASN A 25 13.86 4.92 -3.83
C ASN A 25 14.89 4.33 -4.79
N GLY A 26 14.81 4.69 -6.07
CA GLY A 26 15.76 4.26 -7.11
C GLY A 26 16.92 5.22 -7.28
N PHE A 27 16.94 6.36 -6.58
CA PHE A 27 17.91 7.42 -6.83
C PHE A 27 19.33 7.01 -6.48
N ARG A 28 20.22 7.17 -7.46
CA ARG A 28 21.68 7.06 -7.30
C ARG A 28 22.31 8.25 -7.99
N PRO A 29 23.21 9.01 -7.34
CA PRO A 29 23.79 10.24 -7.90
C PRO A 29 24.40 10.05 -9.30
N LEU A 30 25.07 8.94 -9.53
CA LEU A 30 25.71 8.59 -10.82
C LEU A 30 24.69 8.29 -11.93
N LEU A 31 23.45 7.94 -11.58
CA LEU A 31 22.40 7.57 -12.52
C LEU A 31 21.28 8.61 -12.61
N LYS A 32 21.43 9.78 -11.98
CA LYS A 32 20.38 10.82 -11.87
C LYS A 32 19.77 11.23 -13.22
N GLU A 33 20.55 11.16 -14.29
CA GLU A 33 20.10 11.56 -15.62
C GLU A 33 19.17 10.55 -16.31
N ILE A 34 19.19 9.31 -15.84
CA ILE A 34 18.36 8.23 -16.38
C ILE A 34 17.27 7.75 -15.42
N ILE A 35 17.22 8.32 -14.20
CA ILE A 35 16.18 8.01 -13.20
C ILE A 35 15.07 9.06 -13.31
N TYR A 36 14.05 8.74 -14.09
CA TYR A 36 12.79 9.48 -14.22
C TYR A 36 11.68 8.50 -14.59
N GLN A 37 10.43 8.90 -14.36
CA GLN A 37 9.27 8.09 -14.70
C GLN A 37 8.94 8.22 -16.19
N ILE A 38 8.49 7.14 -16.80
CA ILE A 38 7.77 7.19 -18.06
C ILE A 38 6.38 7.77 -17.75
N VAL A 39 6.02 8.86 -18.41
CA VAL A 39 4.74 9.53 -18.21
C VAL A 39 3.74 8.96 -19.19
N VAL A 40 2.74 8.25 -18.67
CA VAL A 40 1.71 7.60 -19.48
C VAL A 40 0.65 8.60 -19.90
N ASP A 41 0.33 8.60 -21.18
CA ASP A 41 -0.75 9.38 -21.78
C ASP A 41 -2.05 8.58 -21.83
N ARG A 42 -1.99 7.36 -22.34
CA ARG A 42 -3.16 6.48 -22.50
C ARG A 42 -2.81 5.01 -22.32
N SER A 43 -3.84 4.21 -22.08
CA SER A 43 -3.71 2.76 -21.91
C SER A 43 -4.94 2.05 -22.49
N GLN A 44 -4.77 0.81 -22.98
CA GLN A 44 -5.87 -0.04 -23.44
C GLN A 44 -5.44 -1.50 -23.48
N GLY A 45 -6.26 -2.39 -22.97
CA GLY A 45 -5.96 -3.83 -22.94
C GLY A 45 -4.62 -4.10 -22.22
N SER A 46 -3.66 -4.69 -22.92
CA SER A 46 -2.32 -4.98 -22.38
C SER A 46 -1.27 -3.91 -22.74
N ARG A 47 -1.68 -2.75 -23.21
CA ARG A 47 -0.76 -1.74 -23.73
C ARG A 47 -0.91 -0.40 -23.07
N LEU A 48 0.21 0.34 -23.00
CA LEU A 48 0.23 1.75 -22.60
C LEU A 48 1.05 2.55 -23.63
N TRP A 49 0.73 3.82 -23.70
CA TRP A 49 1.46 4.80 -24.52
C TRP A 49 1.91 5.93 -23.64
N ASP A 50 3.18 6.35 -23.80
CA ASP A 50 3.71 7.50 -23.09
C ASP A 50 3.43 8.81 -23.86
N ILE A 51 3.72 9.92 -23.21
CA ILE A 51 3.59 11.27 -23.81
C ILE A 51 4.58 11.52 -24.95
N ASP A 52 5.58 10.65 -25.12
CA ASP A 52 6.51 10.68 -26.24
C ASP A 52 5.96 9.91 -27.46
N GLY A 53 4.83 9.17 -27.29
CA GLY A 53 4.19 8.35 -28.32
C GLY A 53 4.73 6.93 -28.42
N ASN A 54 5.57 6.50 -27.50
CA ASN A 54 6.05 5.12 -27.49
C ASN A 54 4.98 4.17 -26.96
N GLU A 55 4.86 3.02 -27.58
CA GLU A 55 3.98 1.94 -27.14
C GLU A 55 4.76 0.92 -26.29
N TYR A 56 4.15 0.49 -25.20
CA TYR A 56 4.68 -0.52 -24.27
C TYR A 56 3.67 -1.63 -24.03
N ILE A 57 4.16 -2.85 -23.84
CA ILE A 57 3.38 -3.94 -23.27
C ILE A 57 3.44 -3.77 -21.74
N ASP A 58 2.27 -3.70 -21.09
CA ASP A 58 2.18 -3.61 -19.64
C ASP A 58 2.37 -4.98 -18.99
N ALA A 59 3.64 -5.32 -18.70
CA ALA A 59 3.97 -6.52 -17.92
C ALA A 59 3.83 -6.31 -16.40
N LEU A 60 3.64 -5.07 -15.94
CA LEU A 60 3.45 -4.75 -14.52
C LEU A 60 2.01 -5.00 -14.06
N ASN A 61 1.05 -4.79 -14.97
CA ASN A 61 -0.39 -5.04 -14.76
C ASN A 61 -0.93 -4.38 -13.48
N GLY A 62 -0.49 -3.13 -13.21
CA GLY A 62 -0.89 -2.39 -12.01
C GLY A 62 -0.60 -3.14 -10.70
N PHE A 63 0.50 -3.91 -10.62
CA PHE A 63 0.80 -4.85 -9.52
C PHE A 63 -0.29 -5.91 -9.29
N GLY A 64 -0.94 -6.35 -10.38
CA GLY A 64 -2.00 -7.36 -10.35
C GLY A 64 -3.41 -6.80 -10.21
N MET A 65 -3.59 -5.48 -10.15
CA MET A 65 -4.93 -4.86 -10.08
C MET A 65 -5.67 -4.89 -11.43
N ASN A 66 -4.94 -4.86 -12.55
CA ASN A 66 -5.51 -4.81 -13.90
C ASN A 66 -5.71 -6.21 -14.49
N LEU A 67 -6.33 -7.13 -13.74
CA LEU A 67 -6.51 -8.52 -14.17
C LEU A 67 -7.19 -8.65 -15.56
N PHE A 68 -8.09 -7.73 -15.87
CA PHE A 68 -8.82 -7.70 -17.16
C PHE A 68 -8.18 -6.75 -18.19
N GLY A 69 -6.97 -6.27 -17.92
CA GLY A 69 -6.31 -5.25 -18.74
C GLY A 69 -6.84 -3.84 -18.46
N TRP A 70 -6.32 -2.89 -19.20
CA TRP A 70 -6.72 -1.49 -19.11
C TRP A 70 -8.06 -1.25 -19.80
N GLN A 71 -8.92 -0.48 -19.16
CA GLN A 71 -10.21 -0.02 -19.67
C GLN A 71 -11.14 -1.17 -20.17
N PRO A 72 -11.34 -2.25 -19.39
CA PRO A 72 -12.26 -3.31 -19.79
C PRO A 72 -13.69 -2.74 -19.90
N LYS A 73 -14.33 -2.99 -21.04
CA LYS A 73 -15.60 -2.35 -21.38
C LYS A 73 -16.69 -2.56 -20.32
N PHE A 74 -16.80 -3.76 -19.76
CA PHE A 74 -17.85 -4.07 -18.77
C PHE A 74 -17.67 -3.28 -17.45
N VAL A 75 -16.43 -2.99 -17.05
CA VAL A 75 -16.15 -2.14 -15.87
C VAL A 75 -16.47 -0.68 -16.19
N LEU A 76 -16.01 -0.20 -17.36
CA LEU A 76 -16.28 1.18 -17.77
C LEU A 76 -17.77 1.47 -17.87
N ASP A 77 -18.53 0.56 -18.47
CA ASP A 77 -19.99 0.73 -18.61
C ASP A 77 -20.66 0.79 -17.23
N ALA A 78 -20.26 -0.09 -16.28
CA ALA A 78 -20.79 -0.09 -14.92
C ALA A 78 -20.45 1.20 -14.16
N VAL A 79 -19.20 1.69 -14.29
CA VAL A 79 -18.77 2.94 -13.66
C VAL A 79 -19.52 4.14 -14.23
N LYS A 80 -19.67 4.24 -15.56
CA LYS A 80 -20.44 5.30 -16.21
C LYS A 80 -21.89 5.31 -15.75
N ALA A 81 -22.53 4.14 -15.77
CA ALA A 81 -23.91 4.01 -15.30
C ALA A 81 -24.08 4.42 -13.83
N GLN A 82 -23.10 4.15 -12.97
CA GLN A 82 -23.14 4.59 -11.58
C GLN A 82 -22.94 6.11 -11.45
N LEU A 83 -22.04 6.71 -12.22
CA LEU A 83 -21.85 8.16 -12.23
C LEU A 83 -23.10 8.90 -12.69
N ASP A 84 -23.82 8.37 -13.70
CA ASP A 84 -25.08 8.94 -14.18
C ASP A 84 -26.21 8.85 -13.12
N ARG A 85 -26.15 7.89 -12.20
CA ARG A 85 -27.11 7.72 -11.10
C ARG A 85 -26.79 8.56 -9.87
N GLY A 86 -25.56 8.95 -9.70
CA GLY A 86 -25.03 9.70 -8.57
C GLY A 86 -23.78 9.09 -7.95
N TYR A 87 -23.09 9.89 -7.16
CA TYR A 87 -21.85 9.55 -6.48
C TYR A 87 -21.92 9.96 -5.02
N GLU A 88 -22.44 9.06 -4.21
CA GLU A 88 -22.64 9.30 -2.78
C GLU A 88 -21.36 9.00 -2.00
N ILE A 89 -20.92 9.97 -1.21
CA ILE A 89 -19.80 9.85 -0.28
C ILE A 89 -20.33 10.02 1.14
N GLY A 90 -19.92 9.15 2.04
CA GLY A 90 -20.24 9.26 3.47
C GLY A 90 -20.85 7.99 4.01
N PRO A 91 -22.18 7.95 4.29
CA PRO A 91 -22.82 6.73 4.75
C PRO A 91 -22.63 5.55 3.81
N GLN A 92 -22.79 4.34 4.32
CA GLN A 92 -22.55 3.12 3.57
C GLN A 92 -23.47 3.03 2.35
N HIS A 93 -22.86 2.83 1.17
CA HIS A 93 -23.59 2.61 -0.07
C HIS A 93 -24.17 1.19 -0.14
N VAL A 94 -25.27 1.02 -0.84
CA VAL A 94 -25.97 -0.29 -0.95
C VAL A 94 -25.06 -1.39 -1.56
N LEU A 95 -24.17 -1.04 -2.47
CA LEU A 95 -23.22 -1.97 -3.10
C LEU A 95 -22.21 -2.56 -2.11
N ALA A 96 -21.92 -1.91 -0.98
CA ALA A 96 -20.94 -2.39 -0.02
C ALA A 96 -21.31 -3.76 0.56
N GLY A 97 -22.58 -3.95 0.91
CA GLY A 97 -23.09 -5.23 1.40
C GLY A 97 -23.06 -6.31 0.34
N GLU A 98 -23.43 -5.99 -0.91
CA GLU A 98 -23.41 -6.92 -2.02
C GLU A 98 -21.98 -7.37 -2.36
N VAL A 99 -21.03 -6.44 -2.43
CA VAL A 99 -19.61 -6.72 -2.65
C VAL A 99 -19.05 -7.59 -1.52
N ALA A 100 -19.33 -7.26 -0.25
CA ALA A 100 -18.89 -8.05 0.88
C ALA A 100 -19.41 -9.50 0.81
N ARG A 101 -20.69 -9.68 0.47
CA ARG A 101 -21.28 -11.02 0.27
C ARG A 101 -20.57 -11.79 -0.83
N LYS A 102 -20.33 -11.19 -1.99
CA LYS A 102 -19.61 -11.84 -3.10
C LYS A 102 -18.17 -12.20 -2.72
N VAL A 103 -17.48 -11.34 -2.00
CA VAL A 103 -16.12 -11.64 -1.49
C VAL A 103 -16.16 -12.84 -0.54
N CYS A 104 -17.11 -12.92 0.37
CA CYS A 104 -17.28 -14.07 1.26
C CYS A 104 -17.57 -15.36 0.49
N GLU A 105 -18.44 -15.31 -0.52
CA GLU A 105 -18.76 -16.46 -1.38
C GLU A 105 -17.52 -17.01 -2.10
N VAL A 106 -16.69 -16.13 -2.64
CA VAL A 106 -15.47 -16.53 -3.39
C VAL A 106 -14.36 -17.01 -2.48
N THR A 107 -14.22 -16.40 -1.30
CA THR A 107 -13.09 -16.67 -0.38
C THR A 107 -13.40 -17.70 0.68
N GLY A 108 -14.68 -17.99 0.95
CA GLY A 108 -15.12 -18.88 2.01
C GLY A 108 -15.02 -18.27 3.41
N PHE A 109 -14.77 -16.95 3.55
CA PHE A 109 -14.77 -16.28 4.85
C PHE A 109 -16.17 -15.78 5.21
N ASP A 110 -16.45 -15.68 6.52
CA ASP A 110 -17.76 -15.25 7.04
C ASP A 110 -18.02 -13.75 6.86
N ARG A 111 -16.97 -12.94 6.82
CA ARG A 111 -17.07 -11.48 6.76
C ARG A 111 -15.95 -10.87 5.92
N ALA A 112 -16.29 -9.80 5.21
CA ALA A 112 -15.35 -8.98 4.45
C ALA A 112 -15.42 -7.52 4.92
N GLY A 113 -14.26 -6.91 5.15
CA GLY A 113 -14.13 -5.47 5.40
C GLY A 113 -13.57 -4.79 4.15
N LEU A 114 -14.12 -3.64 3.79
CA LEU A 114 -13.66 -2.86 2.66
C LEU A 114 -12.68 -1.78 3.14
N CYS A 115 -11.58 -1.62 2.42
CA CYS A 115 -10.54 -0.62 2.66
C CYS A 115 -10.13 0.01 1.33
N ASN A 116 -9.56 1.22 1.37
CA ASN A 116 -9.13 1.89 0.14
C ASN A 116 -7.82 1.31 -0.41
N THR A 117 -6.97 0.77 0.45
CA THR A 117 -5.66 0.25 0.04
C THR A 117 -5.34 -1.09 0.71
N GLY A 118 -4.46 -1.88 0.06
CA GLY A 118 -3.94 -3.11 0.67
C GLY A 118 -3.16 -2.86 1.96
N SER A 119 -2.49 -1.70 2.10
CA SER A 119 -1.80 -1.32 3.34
C SER A 119 -2.77 -1.15 4.50
N GLU A 120 -3.93 -0.52 4.28
CA GLU A 120 -4.99 -0.38 5.29
C GLU A 120 -5.57 -1.73 5.67
N ALA A 121 -5.83 -2.59 4.70
CA ALA A 121 -6.34 -3.94 4.92
C ALA A 121 -5.37 -4.77 5.79
N VAL A 122 -4.08 -4.78 5.46
CA VAL A 122 -3.06 -5.49 6.25
C VAL A 122 -2.91 -4.88 7.65
N MET A 123 -2.93 -3.56 7.78
CA MET A 123 -2.90 -2.90 9.09
C MET A 123 -4.12 -3.27 9.95
N GLY A 124 -5.31 -3.29 9.35
CA GLY A 124 -6.54 -3.75 10.01
C GLY A 124 -6.44 -5.20 10.47
N ALA A 125 -5.97 -6.10 9.60
CA ALA A 125 -5.78 -7.51 9.91
C ALA A 125 -4.79 -7.72 11.07
N ILE A 126 -3.67 -6.99 11.11
CA ILE A 126 -2.70 -7.07 12.20
C ILE A 126 -3.31 -6.60 13.52
N ARG A 127 -4.10 -5.51 13.51
CA ARG A 127 -4.79 -5.02 14.72
C ARG A 127 -5.79 -6.04 15.25
N ILE A 128 -6.59 -6.64 14.38
CA ILE A 128 -7.55 -7.69 14.75
C ILE A 128 -6.79 -8.91 15.32
N ALA A 129 -5.75 -9.38 14.63
CA ALA A 129 -4.97 -10.52 15.07
C ALA A 129 -4.33 -10.29 16.46
N ARG A 130 -3.76 -9.11 16.70
CA ARG A 130 -3.20 -8.73 18.01
C ARG A 130 -4.27 -8.68 19.11
N THR A 131 -5.44 -8.15 18.79
CA THR A 131 -6.56 -8.07 19.74
C THR A 131 -7.06 -9.44 20.14
N VAL A 132 -7.28 -10.32 19.15
CA VAL A 132 -7.82 -11.68 19.38
C VAL A 132 -6.82 -12.59 20.07
N THR A 133 -5.54 -12.51 19.72
CA THR A 133 -4.51 -13.43 20.22
C THR A 133 -3.76 -12.92 21.45
N GLY A 134 -3.82 -11.64 21.74
CA GLY A 134 -2.97 -10.99 22.76
C GLY A 134 -1.48 -10.97 22.42
N ARG A 135 -1.09 -11.41 21.22
CA ARG A 135 0.30 -11.51 20.77
C ARG A 135 0.75 -10.24 20.07
N ASN A 136 2.01 -9.84 20.26
CA ASN A 136 2.57 -8.63 19.64
C ASN A 136 3.62 -8.94 18.55
N THR A 137 4.15 -10.16 18.52
CA THR A 137 5.17 -10.56 17.55
C THR A 137 4.56 -10.77 16.19
N LEU A 138 5.12 -10.10 15.19
CA LEU A 138 4.74 -10.22 13.78
C LEU A 138 5.86 -10.93 13.02
N VAL A 139 5.49 -11.93 12.24
CA VAL A 139 6.41 -12.64 11.34
C VAL A 139 6.26 -12.06 9.94
N ILE A 140 7.36 -11.59 9.37
CA ILE A 140 7.40 -10.99 8.03
C ILE A 140 8.31 -11.82 7.13
N PHE A 141 7.85 -12.10 5.91
CA PHE A 141 8.64 -12.81 4.92
C PHE A 141 9.66 -11.89 4.26
N THR A 142 10.92 -12.36 4.18
CA THR A 142 11.99 -11.59 3.54
C THR A 142 11.70 -11.39 2.05
N GLY A 143 11.81 -10.14 1.59
CA GLY A 143 11.59 -9.78 0.20
C GLY A 143 10.12 -9.60 -0.19
N SER A 144 9.18 -9.88 0.73
CA SER A 144 7.76 -9.64 0.48
C SER A 144 7.35 -8.22 0.87
N TYR A 145 6.41 -7.67 0.12
CA TYR A 145 5.77 -6.39 0.42
C TYR A 145 4.49 -6.62 1.22
N HIS A 146 4.36 -5.90 2.33
CA HIS A 146 3.20 -6.02 3.23
C HIS A 146 2.48 -4.68 3.48
N GLY A 147 2.83 -3.64 2.76
CA GLY A 147 2.30 -2.29 2.93
C GLY A 147 3.39 -1.28 3.30
N ILE A 148 2.97 -0.04 3.58
CA ILE A 148 3.87 1.11 3.79
C ILE A 148 3.83 1.68 5.21
N PHE A 149 3.22 0.99 6.16
CA PHE A 149 3.16 1.43 7.56
C PHE A 149 4.31 0.81 8.40
N ASP A 150 4.63 1.45 9.50
CA ASP A 150 5.89 1.24 10.25
C ASP A 150 6.13 -0.21 10.67
N GLU A 151 5.10 -0.94 11.07
CA GLU A 151 5.24 -2.32 11.53
C GLU A 151 5.69 -3.30 10.45
N VAL A 152 5.52 -2.97 9.18
CA VAL A 152 5.84 -3.87 8.05
C VAL A 152 7.00 -3.39 7.19
N ILE A 153 7.43 -2.12 7.30
CA ILE A 153 8.60 -1.58 6.59
C ILE A 153 9.92 -2.05 7.23
N VAL A 154 9.88 -2.52 8.47
CA VAL A 154 11.07 -2.89 9.24
C VAL A 154 11.84 -4.02 8.56
N ARG A 155 13.08 -3.73 8.16
CA ARG A 155 14.04 -4.72 7.69
C ARG A 155 14.91 -5.18 8.86
N GLY A 156 14.58 -6.32 9.43
CA GLY A 156 15.43 -6.92 10.47
C GLY A 156 16.73 -7.47 9.90
N THR A 157 17.87 -7.15 10.53
CA THR A 157 19.08 -7.98 10.41
C THR A 157 18.83 -9.30 11.13
N VAL A 158 19.33 -10.40 10.56
CA VAL A 158 19.22 -11.74 11.18
C VAL A 158 20.06 -11.72 12.45
N THR A 159 19.46 -11.46 13.59
CA THR A 159 20.05 -11.76 14.88
C THR A 159 19.74 -13.21 15.26
N LYS A 160 20.71 -13.92 15.84
CA LYS A 160 20.62 -15.34 16.24
C LYS A 160 19.44 -15.68 17.19
N SER A 161 18.75 -14.68 17.72
CA SER A 161 17.64 -14.81 18.65
C SER A 161 16.29 -15.16 18.02
N CYS A 162 16.17 -15.20 16.70
CA CYS A 162 14.94 -15.60 16.00
C CYS A 162 14.77 -17.12 15.80
N ILE A 163 15.50 -17.97 16.54
CA ILE A 163 15.48 -19.43 16.35
C ILE A 163 14.30 -20.13 17.08
N THR A 164 13.36 -19.39 17.63
CA THR A 164 12.20 -20.01 18.29
C THR A 164 11.10 -20.47 17.30
N ALA A 165 11.29 -20.30 16.01
CA ALA A 165 10.41 -20.86 14.98
C ALA A 165 10.75 -22.33 14.66
N LYS A 166 10.78 -23.20 15.66
CA LYS A 166 10.92 -24.66 15.47
C LYS A 166 9.76 -25.29 14.67
N ALA A 167 8.68 -24.54 14.43
CA ALA A 167 7.47 -25.03 13.77
C ALA A 167 7.42 -24.84 12.24
N ILE A 168 8.40 -24.16 11.61
CA ILE A 168 8.37 -23.88 10.17
C ILE A 168 9.52 -24.58 9.44
N ARG A 169 9.88 -25.80 9.86
CA ARG A 169 10.96 -26.58 9.21
C ARG A 169 10.62 -27.11 7.81
N SER A 170 9.41 -26.98 7.33
CA SER A 170 8.97 -27.54 6.04
C SER A 170 8.75 -26.52 4.93
N TRP A 171 9.00 -25.21 5.14
CA TRP A 171 8.79 -24.20 4.13
C TRP A 171 10.12 -23.68 3.56
N PRO A 172 10.34 -23.70 2.24
CA PRO A 172 11.63 -23.31 1.63
C PRO A 172 11.91 -21.80 1.64
N LEU A 173 10.98 -20.98 2.15
CA LEU A 173 11.12 -19.53 2.18
C LEU A 173 11.84 -19.06 3.46
N ARG A 174 12.86 -18.22 3.31
CA ARG A 174 13.57 -17.60 4.43
C ARG A 174 12.64 -16.65 5.18
N CYS A 175 12.19 -17.07 6.36
CA CYS A 175 11.37 -16.25 7.24
C CYS A 175 12.27 -15.41 8.15
N LYS A 176 12.03 -14.09 8.24
CA LYS A 176 12.64 -13.20 9.23
C LYS A 176 11.57 -12.84 10.26
N CYS A 177 11.77 -13.22 11.50
CA CYS A 177 10.94 -12.75 12.59
C CYS A 177 11.41 -11.37 13.03
N VAL A 178 10.53 -10.38 12.99
CA VAL A 178 10.76 -9.05 13.58
C VAL A 178 9.84 -8.94 14.80
N ALA A 179 10.45 -8.91 15.98
CA ALA A 179 9.72 -8.56 17.19
C ALA A 179 9.53 -7.04 17.20
N VAL A 180 8.30 -6.57 17.00
CA VAL A 180 7.96 -5.16 17.17
C VAL A 180 7.70 -4.91 18.65
N PRO A 181 8.53 -4.10 19.35
CA PRO A 181 8.30 -3.79 20.75
C PRO A 181 6.93 -3.12 20.94
N LYS A 182 6.24 -3.44 22.04
CA LYS A 182 5.06 -2.65 22.43
C LYS A 182 5.44 -1.18 22.47
N PRO A 183 4.66 -0.27 21.89
CA PRO A 183 4.83 1.15 22.16
C PRO A 183 4.76 1.31 23.68
N LYS A 184 5.81 1.87 24.27
CA LYS A 184 5.82 2.18 25.70
C LYS A 184 4.58 3.02 26.00
N PRO A 185 3.77 2.68 27.03
CA PRO A 185 2.62 3.48 27.39
C PRO A 185 3.12 4.92 27.60
N ARG A 186 2.55 5.87 26.87
CA ARG A 186 2.86 7.29 27.09
C ARG A 186 2.59 7.55 28.57
N ARG A 187 3.67 7.83 29.33
CA ARG A 187 3.52 8.32 30.69
C ARG A 187 2.57 9.52 30.60
N ARG A 188 1.37 9.40 31.17
CA ARG A 188 0.50 10.54 31.36
C ARG A 188 1.38 11.57 32.09
N ARG A 189 1.67 12.69 31.43
CA ARG A 189 2.19 13.85 32.13
C ARG A 189 1.14 14.16 33.18
N MET A 190 1.47 13.90 34.45
CA MET A 190 0.66 14.43 35.55
C MET A 190 0.57 15.93 35.31
N ALA A 191 -0.65 16.43 35.20
CA ALA A 191 -0.89 17.86 35.17
C ALA A 191 -0.20 18.46 36.39
N ARG A 192 0.65 19.44 36.18
CA ARG A 192 1.21 20.24 37.30
C ARG A 192 0.01 20.80 38.05
N PRO A 193 -0.02 20.69 39.41
CA PRO A 193 -1.05 21.34 40.18
C PRO A 193 -1.01 22.86 39.86
N SER A 194 -2.16 23.42 39.57
CA SER A 194 -2.34 24.85 39.39
C SER A 194 -1.83 25.57 40.65
N ARG A 195 -0.89 26.52 40.49
CA ARG A 195 -0.55 27.44 41.58
C ARG A 195 -1.84 28.17 41.95
N GLN A 196 -2.23 28.04 43.19
CA GLN A 196 -3.21 28.95 43.77
C GLN A 196 -2.70 30.39 43.71
N PRO A 197 -3.50 31.38 43.33
CA PRO A 197 -3.12 32.77 43.48
C PRO A 197 -3.03 33.09 44.96
N ASP A 198 -1.92 33.71 45.36
CA ASP A 198 -1.76 34.30 46.67
C ASP A 198 -2.83 35.41 46.81
N GLU A 199 -3.74 35.24 47.76
CA GLU A 199 -4.63 36.31 48.17
C GLU A 199 -3.87 37.34 49.04
N PRO A 200 -4.30 38.64 49.02
CA PRO A 200 -3.63 39.79 49.58
C PRO A 200 -3.55 39.84 51.08
#